data_b648aa2ec3b56d1e91e054757732a50f
#
_entry.id   b648aa2ec3b56d1e91e054757732a50f
#
_cell.length_a   1.000
_cell.length_b   1.000
_cell.length_c   1.000
_cell.angle_alpha   90.00
_cell.angle_beta   90.00
_cell.angle_gamma   90.00
#
_symmetry.space_group_name_H-M   'P 1'
#
loop_
_entity.id
_entity.type
_entity.pdbx_description
1 polymer ?
#
loop_
_entity_poly.entity_id
_entity_poly.type
_entity_poly.pdbx_seq_one_letter_code
_entity_poly.pdbx_strand_id
1 'polypeptide(L)'
;MAVTKVGRVVLTVTDLDEAVRHYTETMGLSVTTRRNGEAYLRLPGDQDHHNLVLQQSDRASLASFGLKMSDPGDLEELELVAGRAGADVRRVSAGEHPGLGEAVVFRLPSEHEVWAYHDIEHIGWAGGMENPDPVPEDATAGTVHAQRIDHVAICAPDVGDLATFLTEVLDFDSSEILIGPDGRPGATWMYCTNTMHDIAVVPGPGAGLHHVSFAADSRAAVINGIDTLRHRGVPTMDFGLTRHGIAGVTTTYFHDPSGIRNELFFGPYPTPGVPGQVPPVEWEMAEFARGAFYYENEIDMAFMTEIT
;
A
#
# COMPACT_ATOMS: atom_id res chain seq x y z
N MET A 1 6.13 13.80 -14.80
CA MET A 1 5.70 13.77 -13.38
C MET A 1 6.42 12.65 -12.65
N ALA A 2 6.72 12.77 -11.37
CA ALA A 2 7.37 11.69 -10.64
C ALA A 2 6.72 11.47 -9.27
N VAL A 3 6.18 10.28 -9.07
CA VAL A 3 5.73 9.80 -7.76
C VAL A 3 6.95 9.31 -6.96
N THR A 4 7.03 9.64 -5.68
CA THR A 4 8.14 9.25 -4.81
C THR A 4 7.81 8.09 -3.88
N LYS A 5 6.53 7.90 -3.57
CA LYS A 5 6.02 6.78 -2.76
C LYS A 5 4.50 6.72 -2.74
N VAL A 6 3.94 5.57 -2.37
CA VAL A 6 2.60 5.51 -1.77
C VAL A 6 2.72 6.12 -0.38
N GLY A 7 2.32 7.38 -0.25
CA GLY A 7 2.62 8.19 0.94
C GLY A 7 1.56 8.10 2.03
N ARG A 8 0.32 7.75 1.69
CA ARG A 8 -0.77 7.56 2.67
C ARG A 8 -1.80 6.56 2.19
N VAL A 9 -2.45 5.91 3.14
CA VAL A 9 -3.62 5.06 2.91
C VAL A 9 -4.72 5.50 3.88
N VAL A 10 -5.95 5.60 3.41
CA VAL A 10 -7.12 5.93 4.22
C VAL A 10 -8.06 4.73 4.22
N LEU A 11 -8.27 4.16 5.39
CA LEU A 11 -9.12 3.00 5.61
C LEU A 11 -10.36 3.41 6.41
N THR A 12 -11.53 2.95 6.00
CA THR A 12 -12.70 2.97 6.87
C THR A 12 -12.69 1.72 7.75
N VAL A 13 -12.99 1.89 9.03
CA VAL A 13 -12.96 0.82 10.05
C VAL A 13 -14.24 0.81 10.87
N THR A 14 -14.65 -0.36 11.31
CA THR A 14 -15.93 -0.55 12.02
C THR A 14 -15.86 -0.19 13.50
N ASP A 15 -14.68 -0.22 14.10
CA ASP A 15 -14.37 0.26 15.45
C ASP A 15 -13.03 0.99 15.43
N LEU A 16 -13.09 2.33 15.49
CA LEU A 16 -11.91 3.18 15.39
C LEU A 16 -10.92 2.96 16.56
N ASP A 17 -11.43 2.78 17.78
CA ASP A 17 -10.55 2.61 18.93
C ASP A 17 -9.88 1.22 18.94
N GLU A 18 -10.58 0.19 18.52
CA GLU A 18 -10.01 -1.15 18.36
C GLU A 18 -8.98 -1.18 17.22
N ALA A 19 -9.29 -0.57 16.08
CA ALA A 19 -8.35 -0.44 14.97
C ALA A 19 -7.09 0.35 15.37
N VAL A 20 -7.24 1.48 16.07
CA VAL A 20 -6.09 2.24 16.57
C VAL A 20 -5.23 1.39 17.50
N ARG A 21 -5.82 0.62 18.42
CA ARG A 21 -5.04 -0.29 19.28
C ARG A 21 -4.28 -1.33 18.47
N HIS A 22 -4.91 -1.92 17.45
CA HIS A 22 -4.24 -2.88 16.56
C HIS A 22 -3.03 -2.25 15.86
N TYR A 23 -3.24 -1.11 15.20
CA TYR A 23 -2.14 -0.47 14.46
C TYR A 23 -1.05 0.11 15.37
N THR A 24 -1.35 0.50 16.60
CA THR A 24 -0.32 0.99 17.53
C THR A 24 0.36 -0.13 18.31
N GLU A 25 -0.40 -1.01 18.95
CA GLU A 25 0.18 -2.01 19.88
C GLU A 25 0.67 -3.26 19.15
N THR A 26 0.06 -3.62 18.01
CA THR A 26 0.46 -4.80 17.23
C THR A 26 1.39 -4.41 16.08
N MET A 27 1.05 -3.39 15.30
CA MET A 27 1.83 -2.98 14.13
C MET A 27 3.01 -2.06 14.46
N GLY A 28 2.94 -1.29 15.56
CA GLY A 28 4.01 -0.39 16.01
C GLY A 28 3.90 1.04 15.48
N LEU A 29 2.74 1.45 14.93
CA LEU A 29 2.52 2.83 14.50
C LEU A 29 2.29 3.75 15.70
N SER A 30 2.48 5.05 15.49
CA SER A 30 2.21 6.09 16.48
C SER A 30 1.06 6.97 16.03
N VAL A 31 0.13 7.29 16.93
CA VAL A 31 -0.92 8.28 16.65
C VAL A 31 -0.30 9.68 16.67
N THR A 32 -0.49 10.41 15.58
CA THR A 32 -0.04 11.80 15.45
C THR A 32 -1.18 12.77 15.81
N THR A 33 -2.38 12.50 15.31
CA THR A 33 -3.55 13.37 15.50
C THR A 33 -4.81 12.52 15.55
N ARG A 34 -5.79 12.95 16.35
CA ARG A 34 -7.18 12.47 16.30
C ARG A 34 -8.12 13.65 16.10
N ARG A 35 -9.07 13.50 15.18
CA ARG A 35 -10.03 14.55 14.86
C ARG A 35 -11.29 13.98 14.22
N ASN A 36 -12.47 14.37 14.71
CA ASN A 36 -13.76 14.12 14.02
C ASN A 36 -14.03 12.65 13.60
N GLY A 37 -13.76 11.68 14.47
CA GLY A 37 -13.94 10.27 14.13
C GLY A 37 -12.83 9.70 13.24
N GLU A 38 -11.70 10.37 13.16
CA GLU A 38 -10.51 9.95 12.42
C GLU A 38 -9.29 9.85 13.34
N ALA A 39 -8.41 8.93 13.03
CA ALA A 39 -7.08 8.83 13.63
C ALA A 39 -6.01 8.83 12.53
N TYR A 40 -5.01 9.66 12.70
CA TYR A 40 -3.86 9.83 11.81
C TYR A 40 -2.67 9.14 12.46
N LEU A 41 -2.12 8.14 11.79
CA LEU A 41 -1.04 7.31 12.32
C LEU A 41 0.19 7.37 11.42
N ARG A 42 1.35 7.25 12.05
CA ARG A 42 2.65 7.27 11.41
C ARG A 42 3.44 6.01 11.69
N LEU A 43 4.09 5.50 10.66
CA LEU A 43 5.06 4.42 10.75
C LEU A 43 6.42 4.93 11.28
N PRO A 44 7.17 4.13 12.02
CA PRO A 44 8.45 4.55 12.61
C PRO A 44 9.52 4.87 11.56
N GLY A 45 9.47 4.26 10.39
CA GLY A 45 10.40 4.50 9.28
C GLY A 45 10.05 5.69 8.39
N ASP A 46 9.09 6.53 8.76
CA ASP A 46 8.69 7.70 7.96
C ASP A 46 8.76 9.00 8.78
N GLN A 47 8.99 10.12 8.10
CA GLN A 47 9.08 11.46 8.70
C GLN A 47 7.82 12.30 8.50
N ASP A 48 6.92 11.86 7.62
CA ASP A 48 5.68 12.58 7.31
C ASP A 48 4.71 12.52 8.51
N HIS A 49 3.85 13.53 8.62
CA HIS A 49 2.85 13.64 9.68
C HIS A 49 2.04 12.36 9.87
N HIS A 50 1.68 11.69 8.77
CA HIS A 50 0.95 10.43 8.81
C HIS A 50 1.11 9.64 7.49
N ASN A 51 0.94 8.33 7.59
CA ASN A 51 0.91 7.41 6.44
C ASN A 51 -0.39 6.61 6.39
N LEU A 52 -1.02 6.40 7.55
CA LEU A 52 -2.28 5.70 7.68
C LEU A 52 -3.31 6.60 8.34
N VAL A 53 -4.49 6.68 7.73
CA VAL A 53 -5.65 7.35 8.33
C VAL A 53 -6.75 6.32 8.51
N LEU A 54 -7.28 6.24 9.72
CA LEU A 54 -8.42 5.39 10.07
C LEU A 54 -9.65 6.28 10.25
N GLN A 55 -10.74 5.95 9.58
CA GLN A 55 -12.01 6.68 9.64
C GLN A 55 -13.10 5.75 10.17
N GLN A 56 -13.85 6.18 11.20
CA GLN A 56 -15.00 5.43 11.70
C GLN A 56 -16.08 5.32 10.63
N SER A 57 -16.56 4.09 10.38
CA SER A 57 -17.64 3.80 9.42
C SER A 57 -18.41 2.56 9.85
N ASP A 58 -19.54 2.30 9.20
CA ASP A 58 -20.32 1.07 9.39
C ASP A 58 -19.73 -0.12 8.60
N ARG A 59 -18.79 0.14 7.69
CA ARG A 59 -18.16 -0.86 6.83
C ARG A 59 -16.67 -0.55 6.63
N ALA A 60 -15.86 -1.62 6.69
CA ALA A 60 -14.46 -1.55 6.34
C ALA A 60 -14.26 -1.43 4.82
N SER A 61 -13.36 -0.55 4.38
CA SER A 61 -12.95 -0.42 2.97
C SER A 61 -11.71 0.45 2.83
N LEU A 62 -11.13 0.48 1.63
CA LEU A 62 -10.19 1.51 1.21
C LEU A 62 -10.99 2.76 0.81
N ALA A 63 -10.91 3.83 1.60
CA ALA A 63 -11.54 5.10 1.24
C ALA A 63 -10.74 5.83 0.15
N SER A 64 -9.41 5.85 0.27
CA SER A 64 -8.50 6.42 -0.71
C SER A 64 -7.05 6.00 -0.43
N PHE A 65 -6.17 6.21 -1.40
CA PHE A 65 -4.74 6.19 -1.16
C PHE A 65 -4.07 7.42 -1.76
N GLY A 66 -2.88 7.76 -1.28
CA GLY A 66 -2.17 8.96 -1.67
C GLY A 66 -0.81 8.69 -2.26
N LEU A 67 -0.52 9.36 -3.38
CA LEU A 67 0.76 9.34 -4.07
C LEU A 67 1.48 10.66 -3.77
N LYS A 68 2.69 10.57 -3.19
CA LYS A 68 3.52 11.75 -2.94
C LYS A 68 4.29 12.09 -4.19
N MET A 69 4.10 13.32 -4.69
CA MET A 69 4.77 13.83 -5.88
C MET A 69 6.15 14.43 -5.54
N SER A 70 7.06 14.41 -6.49
CA SER A 70 8.41 14.93 -6.33
C SER A 70 8.49 16.44 -6.41
N ASP A 71 7.58 17.08 -7.14
CA ASP A 71 7.56 18.52 -7.39
C ASP A 71 6.13 19.06 -7.25
N PRO A 72 5.93 20.25 -6.66
CA PRO A 72 4.59 20.84 -6.57
C PRO A 72 3.97 21.16 -7.93
N GLY A 73 4.80 21.44 -8.96
CA GLY A 73 4.34 21.65 -10.33
C GLY A 73 3.73 20.41 -10.98
N ASP A 74 4.09 19.21 -10.51
CA ASP A 74 3.51 17.96 -11.00
C ASP A 74 1.98 17.89 -10.75
N LEU A 75 1.46 18.60 -9.75
CA LEU A 75 0.02 18.62 -9.45
C LEU A 75 -0.79 19.32 -10.55
N GLU A 76 -0.26 20.40 -11.15
CA GLU A 76 -0.92 21.10 -12.26
C GLU A 76 -0.92 20.25 -13.53
N GLU A 77 0.21 19.58 -13.80
CA GLU A 77 0.34 18.68 -14.93
C GLU A 77 -0.61 17.48 -14.78
N LEU A 78 -0.65 16.86 -13.59
CA LEU A 78 -1.52 15.72 -13.31
C LEU A 78 -3.00 16.07 -13.47
N GLU A 79 -3.44 17.24 -12.98
CA GLU A 79 -4.82 17.70 -13.15
C GLU A 79 -5.21 17.75 -14.64
N LEU A 80 -4.32 18.26 -15.48
CA LEU A 80 -4.55 18.36 -16.92
C LEU A 80 -4.54 16.98 -17.60
N VAL A 81 -3.58 16.11 -17.27
CA VAL A 81 -3.44 14.79 -17.90
C VAL A 81 -4.57 13.87 -17.48
N ALA A 82 -4.89 13.80 -16.18
CA ALA A 82 -6.00 12.98 -15.67
C ALA A 82 -7.36 13.46 -16.22
N GLY A 83 -7.58 14.79 -16.29
CA GLY A 83 -8.78 15.36 -16.89
C GLY A 83 -8.92 15.02 -18.37
N ARG A 84 -7.83 15.02 -19.15
CA ARG A 84 -7.85 14.60 -20.57
C ARG A 84 -8.10 13.10 -20.73
N ALA A 85 -7.68 12.30 -19.77
CA ALA A 85 -7.97 10.86 -19.71
C ALA A 85 -9.42 10.57 -19.26
N GLY A 86 -10.22 11.63 -18.98
CA GLY A 86 -11.62 11.50 -18.60
C GLY A 86 -11.89 11.26 -17.11
N ALA A 87 -10.87 11.39 -16.27
CA ALA A 87 -11.05 11.28 -14.83
C ALA A 87 -11.78 12.51 -14.26
N ASP A 88 -12.64 12.28 -13.25
CA ASP A 88 -13.22 13.36 -12.45
C ASP A 88 -12.16 13.88 -11.48
N VAL A 89 -11.71 15.11 -11.70
CA VAL A 89 -10.58 15.71 -10.97
C VAL A 89 -11.05 16.88 -10.13
N ARG A 90 -10.59 16.95 -8.88
CA ARG A 90 -10.84 18.09 -7.97
C ARG A 90 -9.57 18.46 -7.22
N ARG A 91 -9.49 19.71 -6.80
CA ARG A 91 -8.44 20.17 -5.88
C ARG A 91 -8.94 20.22 -4.45
N VAL A 92 -8.02 19.95 -3.52
CA VAL A 92 -8.20 20.09 -2.08
C VAL A 92 -7.17 21.10 -1.59
N SER A 93 -7.62 22.09 -0.83
CA SER A 93 -6.76 23.17 -0.34
C SER A 93 -5.83 22.68 0.78
N ALA A 94 -4.66 23.30 0.87
CA ALA A 94 -3.73 23.05 1.97
C ALA A 94 -4.41 23.26 3.34
N GLY A 95 -4.20 22.32 4.26
CA GLY A 95 -4.73 22.38 5.64
C GLY A 95 -6.18 21.93 5.80
N GLU A 96 -6.89 21.52 4.74
CA GLU A 96 -8.20 20.88 4.89
C GLU A 96 -8.09 19.56 5.67
N HIS A 97 -7.00 18.84 5.45
CA HIS A 97 -6.63 17.64 6.19
C HIS A 97 -5.39 17.89 7.06
N PRO A 98 -5.32 17.33 8.28
CA PRO A 98 -4.19 17.52 9.19
C PRO A 98 -2.84 17.21 8.52
N GLY A 99 -1.93 18.17 8.58
CA GLY A 99 -0.57 18.03 8.05
C GLY A 99 -0.44 17.95 6.52
N LEU A 100 -1.54 17.91 5.76
CA LEU A 100 -1.52 17.77 4.31
C LEU A 100 -1.54 19.14 3.62
N GLY A 101 -0.67 19.31 2.63
CA GLY A 101 -0.66 20.43 1.71
C GLY A 101 -1.81 20.38 0.70
N GLU A 102 -1.66 21.12 -0.40
CA GLU A 102 -2.59 21.04 -1.53
C GLU A 102 -2.53 19.65 -2.18
N ALA A 103 -3.69 19.15 -2.64
CA ALA A 103 -3.77 17.88 -3.33
C ALA A 103 -4.68 17.95 -4.56
N VAL A 104 -4.35 17.15 -5.56
CA VAL A 104 -5.22 16.82 -6.70
C VAL A 104 -5.82 15.45 -6.44
N VAL A 105 -7.14 15.38 -6.48
CA VAL A 105 -7.89 14.16 -6.19
C VAL A 105 -8.66 13.74 -7.43
N PHE A 106 -8.55 12.48 -7.78
CA PHE A 106 -9.22 11.92 -8.96
C PHE A 106 -9.58 10.45 -8.73
N ARG A 107 -10.42 9.92 -9.62
CA ARG A 107 -10.80 8.50 -9.61
C ARG A 107 -10.10 7.75 -10.72
N LEU A 108 -9.62 6.55 -10.37
CA LEU A 108 -9.13 5.57 -11.33
C LEU A 108 -10.29 4.93 -12.11
N PRO A 109 -10.06 4.31 -13.28
CA PRO A 109 -11.06 3.49 -13.97
C PRO A 109 -11.68 2.39 -13.11
N SER A 110 -10.98 1.95 -12.07
CA SER A 110 -11.44 1.01 -11.05
C SER A 110 -12.21 1.65 -9.88
N GLU A 111 -12.61 2.92 -10.00
CA GLU A 111 -13.37 3.70 -9.01
C GLU A 111 -12.60 4.02 -7.70
N HIS A 112 -11.33 3.64 -7.55
CA HIS A 112 -10.52 4.06 -6.41
C HIS A 112 -10.26 5.56 -6.44
N GLU A 113 -10.40 6.22 -5.30
CA GLU A 113 -10.02 7.62 -5.12
C GLU A 113 -8.53 7.73 -4.81
N VAL A 114 -7.81 8.51 -5.61
CA VAL A 114 -6.38 8.77 -5.48
C VAL A 114 -6.15 10.24 -5.15
N TRP A 115 -5.26 10.49 -4.18
CA TRP A 115 -4.82 11.82 -3.76
C TRP A 115 -3.36 12.01 -4.16
N ALA A 116 -3.09 12.83 -5.14
CA ALA A 116 -1.74 13.26 -5.44
C ALA A 116 -1.42 14.53 -4.66
N TYR A 117 -0.31 14.56 -3.92
CA TYR A 117 0.12 15.70 -3.13
C TYR A 117 1.65 15.77 -3.11
N HIS A 118 2.19 16.98 -2.96
CA HIS A 118 3.63 17.19 -2.78
C HIS A 118 3.95 17.44 -1.31
N ASP A 119 3.27 18.40 -0.70
CA ASP A 119 3.55 18.84 0.65
C ASP A 119 2.77 18.06 1.70
N ILE A 120 3.47 17.60 2.71
CA ILE A 120 2.93 17.09 3.96
C ILE A 120 3.87 17.53 5.09
N GLU A 121 3.31 17.87 6.25
CA GLU A 121 4.11 18.26 7.41
C GLU A 121 5.13 17.18 7.75
N HIS A 122 6.39 17.58 7.89
CA HIS A 122 7.46 16.71 8.36
C HIS A 122 7.61 16.88 9.87
N ILE A 123 7.37 15.82 10.61
CA ILE A 123 7.48 15.80 12.07
C ILE A 123 8.74 15.07 12.55
N GLY A 124 9.57 14.62 11.61
CA GLY A 124 10.85 13.97 11.85
C GLY A 124 10.71 12.49 12.27
N TRP A 125 11.85 11.89 12.52
CA TRP A 125 11.93 10.55 13.09
C TRP A 125 11.33 10.54 14.50
N ALA A 126 11.24 9.39 15.13
CA ALA A 126 10.72 9.26 16.50
C ALA A 126 11.41 10.16 17.54
N GLY A 127 12.67 10.55 17.31
CA GLY A 127 13.43 11.50 18.11
C GLY A 127 13.25 12.97 17.73
N GLY A 128 12.44 13.31 16.73
CA GLY A 128 12.23 14.68 16.24
C GLY A 128 13.09 15.06 15.04
N MET A 129 13.15 16.36 14.73
CA MET A 129 13.83 16.90 13.54
C MET A 129 15.27 17.39 13.83
N GLU A 130 15.59 17.74 15.06
CA GLU A 130 16.89 18.32 15.44
C GLU A 130 17.74 17.34 16.25
N ASN A 131 18.86 16.94 15.69
CA ASN A 131 19.83 16.04 16.34
C ASN A 131 19.18 14.82 17.01
N PRO A 132 18.30 14.06 16.32
CA PRO A 132 17.58 12.96 16.93
C PRO A 132 18.54 11.85 17.35
N ASP A 133 18.32 11.29 18.52
CA ASP A 133 18.97 10.05 18.90
C ASP A 133 18.43 8.87 18.08
N PRO A 134 19.24 7.83 17.81
CA PRO A 134 18.74 6.60 17.23
C PRO A 134 17.60 6.03 18.07
N VAL A 135 16.54 5.57 17.40
CA VAL A 135 15.43 4.90 18.09
C VAL A 135 15.92 3.56 18.62
N PRO A 136 15.81 3.28 19.92
CA PRO A 136 16.19 1.97 20.45
C PRO A 136 15.34 0.85 19.82
N GLU A 137 15.93 -0.31 19.57
CA GLU A 137 15.21 -1.48 19.03
C GLU A 137 14.03 -1.90 19.92
N ASP A 138 14.14 -1.70 21.23
CA ASP A 138 13.10 -2.04 22.20
C ASP A 138 11.93 -1.03 22.21
N ALA A 139 12.06 0.13 21.58
CA ALA A 139 10.97 1.11 21.49
C ALA A 139 9.73 0.55 20.76
N THR A 140 9.92 -0.42 19.87
CA THR A 140 8.86 -1.15 19.18
C THR A 140 8.75 -2.62 19.63
N ALA A 141 9.37 -2.98 20.76
CA ALA A 141 9.36 -4.34 21.29
C ALA A 141 7.94 -4.86 21.49
N GLY A 142 7.69 -6.08 21.03
CA GLY A 142 6.36 -6.70 21.05
C GLY A 142 5.39 -6.22 19.98
N THR A 143 5.89 -5.55 18.94
CA THR A 143 5.17 -5.24 17.71
C THR A 143 5.71 -6.04 16.53
N VAL A 144 5.04 -5.99 15.37
CA VAL A 144 5.51 -6.64 14.15
C VAL A 144 6.61 -5.85 13.43
N HIS A 145 7.03 -4.72 13.96
CA HIS A 145 8.08 -3.85 13.41
C HIS A 145 7.82 -3.39 11.96
N ALA A 146 6.57 -3.06 11.63
CA ALA A 146 6.25 -2.44 10.35
C ALA A 146 6.99 -1.10 10.21
N GLN A 147 7.79 -0.92 9.15
CA GLN A 147 8.64 0.25 8.98
C GLN A 147 8.00 1.34 8.12
N ARG A 148 7.38 0.96 7.02
CA ARG A 148 6.71 1.86 6.07
C ARG A 148 5.58 1.14 5.35
N ILE A 149 4.63 1.90 4.80
CA ILE A 149 3.78 1.38 3.73
C ILE A 149 4.66 1.21 2.51
N ASP A 150 4.56 0.07 1.84
CA ASP A 150 5.29 -0.20 0.61
C ASP A 150 4.38 -0.06 -0.60
N HIS A 151 3.27 -0.78 -0.59
CA HIS A 151 2.33 -0.80 -1.69
C HIS A 151 0.89 -1.02 -1.25
N VAL A 152 -0.01 -0.82 -2.18
CA VAL A 152 -1.41 -1.22 -2.08
C VAL A 152 -1.73 -2.21 -3.20
N ALA A 153 -2.45 -3.28 -2.88
CA ALA A 153 -3.00 -4.17 -3.88
C ALA A 153 -4.50 -3.89 -4.03
N ILE A 154 -4.89 -3.45 -5.21
CA ILE A 154 -6.24 -3.01 -5.53
C ILE A 154 -6.87 -3.88 -6.60
N CYS A 155 -8.19 -3.97 -6.57
CA CYS A 155 -8.96 -4.76 -7.52
C CYS A 155 -9.43 -3.90 -8.70
N ALA A 156 -9.48 -4.50 -9.88
CA ALA A 156 -10.06 -3.87 -11.05
C ALA A 156 -10.93 -4.84 -11.84
N PRO A 157 -12.09 -4.40 -12.35
CA PRO A 157 -12.88 -5.18 -13.28
C PRO A 157 -12.13 -5.50 -14.58
N ASP A 158 -11.28 -4.57 -15.03
CA ASP A 158 -10.34 -4.75 -16.13
C ASP A 158 -8.93 -4.30 -15.71
N VAL A 159 -8.04 -5.28 -15.54
CA VAL A 159 -6.65 -5.06 -15.12
C VAL A 159 -5.87 -4.28 -16.19
N GLY A 160 -6.08 -4.59 -17.47
CA GLY A 160 -5.37 -3.95 -18.58
C GLY A 160 -5.75 -2.49 -18.75
N ASP A 161 -7.03 -2.15 -18.62
CA ASP A 161 -7.48 -0.76 -18.70
C ASP A 161 -6.92 0.08 -17.55
N LEU A 162 -6.91 -0.47 -16.32
CA LEU A 162 -6.32 0.23 -15.20
C LEU A 162 -4.80 0.38 -15.36
N ALA A 163 -4.09 -0.67 -15.79
CA ALA A 163 -2.66 -0.60 -16.05
C ALA A 163 -2.32 0.47 -17.10
N THR A 164 -3.10 0.54 -18.17
CA THR A 164 -2.94 1.57 -19.20
C THR A 164 -3.10 2.97 -18.62
N PHE A 165 -4.15 3.19 -17.82
CA PHE A 165 -4.36 4.49 -17.16
C PHE A 165 -3.19 4.86 -16.24
N LEU A 166 -2.73 3.93 -15.40
CA LEU A 166 -1.59 4.18 -14.49
C LEU A 166 -0.31 4.51 -15.27
N THR A 167 -0.08 3.87 -16.40
CA THR A 167 1.07 4.17 -17.27
C THR A 167 0.95 5.52 -17.94
N GLU A 168 -0.19 5.83 -18.57
CA GLU A 168 -0.37 7.03 -19.37
C GLU A 168 -0.54 8.31 -18.54
N VAL A 169 -1.11 8.19 -17.33
CA VAL A 169 -1.45 9.34 -16.48
C VAL A 169 -0.43 9.56 -15.36
N LEU A 170 0.17 8.50 -14.85
CA LEU A 170 1.02 8.55 -13.64
C LEU A 170 2.44 8.05 -13.87
N ASP A 171 2.82 7.74 -15.10
CA ASP A 171 4.14 7.22 -15.46
C ASP A 171 4.53 5.92 -14.73
N PHE A 172 3.56 5.05 -14.42
CA PHE A 172 3.85 3.73 -13.88
C PHE A 172 4.29 2.77 -14.99
N ASP A 173 5.09 1.78 -14.64
CA ASP A 173 5.43 0.66 -15.52
C ASP A 173 5.24 -0.66 -14.78
N SER A 174 5.04 -1.75 -15.53
CA SER A 174 4.91 -3.08 -14.94
C SER A 174 6.27 -3.71 -14.72
N SER A 175 6.55 -4.15 -13.50
CA SER A 175 7.72 -4.98 -13.19
C SER A 175 7.46 -6.45 -13.49
N GLU A 176 6.24 -6.89 -13.21
CA GLU A 176 5.78 -8.26 -13.48
C GLU A 176 4.32 -8.26 -13.96
N ILE A 177 3.99 -9.19 -14.84
CA ILE A 177 2.66 -9.37 -15.42
C ILE A 177 2.29 -10.84 -15.40
N LEU A 178 1.11 -11.18 -14.90
CA LEU A 178 0.48 -12.47 -15.10
C LEU A 178 -0.32 -12.41 -16.40
N ILE A 179 0.04 -13.25 -17.37
CA ILE A 179 -0.64 -13.29 -18.67
C ILE A 179 -1.86 -14.21 -18.59
N GLY A 180 -3.03 -13.64 -18.84
CA GLY A 180 -4.28 -14.37 -18.90
C GLY A 180 -4.40 -15.28 -20.13
N PRO A 181 -5.39 -16.18 -20.17
CA PRO A 181 -5.57 -17.13 -21.28
C PRO A 181 -5.86 -16.44 -22.63
N ASP A 182 -6.34 -15.22 -22.62
CA ASP A 182 -6.63 -14.38 -23.79
C ASP A 182 -5.42 -13.53 -24.24
N GLY A 183 -4.28 -13.67 -23.54
CA GLY A 183 -3.06 -12.89 -23.78
C GLY A 183 -3.08 -11.47 -23.17
N ARG A 184 -4.14 -11.11 -22.44
CA ARG A 184 -4.23 -9.84 -21.70
C ARG A 184 -3.68 -9.98 -20.28
N PRO A 185 -3.29 -8.88 -19.61
CA PRO A 185 -2.92 -8.90 -18.20
C PRO A 185 -4.05 -9.46 -17.32
N GLY A 186 -3.80 -10.57 -16.63
CA GLY A 186 -4.67 -11.14 -15.61
C GLY A 186 -4.40 -10.55 -14.22
N ALA A 187 -3.17 -10.12 -13.98
CA ALA A 187 -2.75 -9.29 -12.85
C ALA A 187 -1.45 -8.58 -13.23
N THR A 188 -1.14 -7.47 -12.60
CA THR A 188 0.14 -6.76 -12.84
C THR A 188 0.64 -6.08 -11.56
N TRP A 189 1.96 -6.04 -11.42
CA TRP A 189 2.69 -5.36 -10.35
C TRP A 189 3.39 -4.15 -10.95
N MET A 190 2.92 -2.96 -10.58
CA MET A 190 3.31 -1.71 -11.23
C MET A 190 4.13 -0.82 -10.29
N TYR A 191 5.20 -0.27 -10.81
CA TYR A 191 6.11 0.61 -10.07
C TYR A 191 6.25 1.98 -10.73
N CYS A 192 6.56 2.96 -9.91
CA CYS A 192 7.04 4.28 -10.32
C CYS A 192 8.22 4.73 -9.45
N THR A 193 8.57 3.95 -8.44
CA THR A 193 9.72 4.15 -7.55
C THR A 193 10.73 3.01 -7.71
N ASN A 194 11.73 2.93 -6.84
CA ASN A 194 12.73 1.87 -6.89
C ASN A 194 12.32 0.56 -6.19
N THR A 195 11.07 0.45 -5.76
CA THR A 195 10.51 -0.83 -5.30
C THR A 195 10.01 -1.66 -6.48
N MET A 196 9.83 -2.95 -6.27
CA MET A 196 9.33 -3.85 -7.31
C MET A 196 7.91 -3.47 -7.76
N HIS A 197 7.07 -3.01 -6.86
CA HIS A 197 5.78 -2.40 -7.18
C HIS A 197 5.34 -1.45 -6.07
N ASP A 198 4.66 -0.39 -6.47
CA ASP A 198 3.96 0.55 -5.60
C ASP A 198 2.44 0.23 -5.59
N ILE A 199 1.94 -0.32 -6.69
CA ILE A 199 0.55 -0.75 -6.85
C ILE A 199 0.53 -2.14 -7.47
N ALA A 200 -0.15 -3.10 -6.83
CA ALA A 200 -0.54 -4.34 -7.47
C ALA A 200 -2.00 -4.23 -7.94
N VAL A 201 -2.27 -4.63 -9.17
CA VAL A 201 -3.62 -4.66 -9.75
C VAL A 201 -4.02 -6.11 -9.97
N VAL A 202 -5.09 -6.53 -9.30
CA VAL A 202 -5.64 -7.89 -9.40
C VAL A 202 -7.09 -7.84 -9.89
N PRO A 203 -7.61 -8.91 -10.50
CA PRO A 203 -8.99 -8.94 -10.95
C PRO A 203 -9.96 -8.94 -9.75
N GLY A 204 -11.04 -8.15 -9.86
CA GLY A 204 -12.06 -8.07 -8.83
C GLY A 204 -12.99 -6.88 -9.01
N PRO A 205 -13.89 -6.64 -8.04
CA PRO A 205 -14.80 -5.50 -8.12
C PRO A 205 -14.04 -4.17 -8.09
N GLY A 206 -14.63 -3.14 -8.69
CA GLY A 206 -14.12 -1.77 -8.60
C GLY A 206 -14.13 -1.26 -7.16
N ALA A 207 -13.18 -0.37 -6.85
CA ALA A 207 -12.90 0.17 -5.51
C ALA A 207 -12.57 -0.89 -4.43
N GLY A 208 -12.31 -2.14 -4.81
CA GLY A 208 -11.97 -3.21 -3.88
C GLY A 208 -10.51 -3.19 -3.45
N LEU A 209 -10.26 -3.41 -2.18
CA LEU A 209 -8.93 -3.55 -1.60
C LEU A 209 -8.61 -5.03 -1.41
N HIS A 210 -7.50 -5.50 -2.01
CA HIS A 210 -6.96 -6.82 -1.71
C HIS A 210 -6.13 -6.78 -0.43
N HIS A 211 -5.17 -5.87 -0.31
CA HIS A 211 -4.40 -5.65 0.92
C HIS A 211 -3.64 -4.32 0.94
N VAL A 212 -3.24 -3.91 2.13
CA VAL A 212 -2.20 -2.90 2.36
C VAL A 212 -0.93 -3.61 2.82
N SER A 213 0.19 -3.31 2.19
CA SER A 213 1.46 -3.95 2.50
C SER A 213 2.40 -3.05 3.29
N PHE A 214 2.98 -3.65 4.32
CA PHE A 214 3.92 -3.01 5.23
C PHE A 214 5.28 -3.70 5.14
N ALA A 215 6.31 -2.92 4.85
CA ALA A 215 7.66 -3.45 4.79
C ALA A 215 8.24 -3.66 6.19
N ALA A 216 8.83 -4.84 6.40
CA ALA A 216 9.73 -5.12 7.51
C ALA A 216 11.18 -4.79 7.10
N ASP A 217 12.09 -4.70 8.07
CA ASP A 217 13.50 -4.39 7.83
C ASP A 217 14.35 -5.63 7.48
N SER A 218 13.83 -6.82 7.77
CA SER A 218 14.53 -8.08 7.52
C SER A 218 13.57 -9.26 7.39
N ARG A 219 14.07 -10.35 6.79
CA ARG A 219 13.33 -11.63 6.77
C ARG A 219 13.09 -12.18 8.19
N ALA A 220 14.04 -11.97 9.10
CA ALA A 220 13.89 -12.35 10.49
C ALA A 220 12.77 -11.55 11.18
N ALA A 221 12.60 -10.27 10.84
CA ALA A 221 11.52 -9.45 11.35
C ALA A 221 10.14 -9.96 10.90
N VAL A 222 9.99 -10.45 9.66
CA VAL A 222 8.73 -11.09 9.22
C VAL A 222 8.41 -12.33 10.06
N ILE A 223 9.41 -13.19 10.30
CA ILE A 223 9.23 -14.40 11.13
C ILE A 223 8.84 -14.02 12.56
N ASN A 224 9.59 -13.09 13.19
CA ASN A 224 9.27 -12.60 14.53
C ASN A 224 7.90 -11.90 14.59
N GLY A 225 7.53 -11.24 13.50
CA GLY A 225 6.21 -10.62 13.35
C GLY A 225 5.07 -11.63 13.46
N ILE A 226 5.23 -12.83 12.89
CA ILE A 226 4.24 -13.92 13.01
C ILE A 226 4.09 -14.38 14.45
N ASP A 227 5.20 -14.54 15.17
CA ASP A 227 5.18 -14.90 16.60
C ASP A 227 4.46 -13.80 17.41
N THR A 228 4.71 -12.53 17.09
CA THR A 228 4.05 -11.38 17.71
C THR A 228 2.54 -11.39 17.43
N LEU A 229 2.14 -11.56 16.18
CA LEU A 229 0.72 -11.67 15.79
C LEU A 229 0.04 -12.78 16.56
N ARG A 230 0.66 -13.97 16.62
CA ARG A 230 0.14 -15.11 17.34
C ARG A 230 0.00 -14.82 18.84
N HIS A 231 1.01 -14.20 19.45
CA HIS A 231 0.98 -13.82 20.87
C HIS A 231 -0.13 -12.80 21.16
N ARG A 232 -0.41 -11.91 20.23
CA ARG A 232 -1.49 -10.90 20.31
C ARG A 232 -2.87 -11.45 19.96
N GLY A 233 -2.98 -12.73 19.59
CA GLY A 233 -4.25 -13.36 19.21
C GLY A 233 -4.73 -13.00 17.81
N VAL A 234 -3.87 -12.43 16.97
CA VAL A 234 -4.15 -12.14 15.56
C VAL A 234 -3.70 -13.33 14.73
N PRO A 235 -4.62 -14.11 14.12
CA PRO A 235 -4.24 -15.22 13.26
C PRO A 235 -3.66 -14.72 11.94
N THR A 236 -2.66 -15.42 11.45
CA THR A 236 -2.21 -15.27 10.05
C THR A 236 -3.18 -16.00 9.12
N MET A 237 -3.28 -15.54 7.88
CA MET A 237 -4.07 -16.23 6.87
C MET A 237 -3.36 -17.54 6.48
N ASP A 238 -4.14 -18.54 6.23
CA ASP A 238 -3.92 -19.92 5.81
C ASP A 238 -2.50 -20.50 5.88
N PHE A 239 -1.60 -20.09 5.01
CA PHE A 239 -0.24 -20.66 4.98
C PHE A 239 0.71 -20.04 6.03
N GLY A 240 0.32 -18.96 6.68
CA GLY A 240 1.17 -18.26 7.64
C GLY A 240 2.35 -17.59 6.94
N LEU A 241 3.57 -18.06 7.24
CA LEU A 241 4.75 -17.63 6.50
C LEU A 241 4.77 -18.27 5.12
N THR A 242 4.78 -17.46 4.08
CA THR A 242 4.98 -17.94 2.72
C THR A 242 6.03 -17.12 1.97
N ARG A 243 6.25 -17.45 0.74
CA ARG A 243 7.10 -16.73 -0.19
C ARG A 243 6.40 -16.59 -1.52
N HIS A 244 6.47 -15.42 -2.12
CA HIS A 244 6.06 -15.26 -3.51
C HIS A 244 7.22 -15.57 -4.44
N GLY A 245 6.95 -16.25 -5.55
CA GLY A 245 7.83 -16.29 -6.71
C GLY A 245 7.87 -14.92 -7.38
N ILE A 246 6.69 -14.29 -7.53
CA ILE A 246 6.50 -12.88 -7.90
C ILE A 246 7.18 -12.00 -6.83
N ALA A 247 7.93 -11.01 -7.24
CA ALA A 247 8.72 -10.14 -6.37
C ALA A 247 9.82 -10.84 -5.53
N GLY A 248 9.78 -12.15 -5.36
CA GLY A 248 10.73 -12.93 -4.54
C GLY A 248 10.65 -12.67 -3.03
N VAL A 249 9.57 -12.06 -2.55
CA VAL A 249 9.39 -11.64 -1.16
C VAL A 249 9.09 -12.78 -0.20
N THR A 250 9.43 -12.59 1.07
CA THR A 250 8.96 -13.40 2.19
C THR A 250 7.87 -12.62 2.90
N THR A 251 6.71 -13.22 3.11
CA THR A 251 5.50 -12.51 3.53
C THR A 251 4.62 -13.31 4.45
N THR A 252 3.72 -12.62 5.13
CA THR A 252 2.56 -13.16 5.85
C THR A 252 1.40 -12.19 5.76
N TYR A 253 0.18 -12.72 5.74
CA TYR A 253 -1.06 -11.96 5.69
C TYR A 253 -1.88 -12.16 6.95
N PHE A 254 -2.58 -11.12 7.37
CA PHE A 254 -3.47 -11.12 8.53
C PHE A 254 -4.48 -10.00 8.40
N HIS A 255 -5.58 -10.08 9.18
CA HIS A 255 -6.60 -9.05 9.18
C HIS A 255 -6.45 -8.11 10.36
N ASP A 256 -6.81 -6.84 10.16
CA ASP A 256 -7.11 -5.94 11.25
C ASP A 256 -8.48 -6.30 11.90
N PRO A 257 -8.87 -5.69 13.03
CA PRO A 257 -10.14 -5.99 13.67
C PRO A 257 -11.38 -5.70 12.83
N SER A 258 -11.27 -4.87 11.79
CA SER A 258 -12.35 -4.53 10.87
C SER A 258 -12.43 -5.44 9.65
N GLY A 259 -11.46 -6.36 9.49
CA GLY A 259 -11.36 -7.28 8.35
C GLY A 259 -10.51 -6.74 7.19
N ILE A 260 -9.80 -5.64 7.37
CA ILE A 260 -8.84 -5.16 6.38
C ILE A 260 -7.63 -6.11 6.35
N ARG A 261 -7.32 -6.65 5.16
CA ARG A 261 -6.12 -7.49 4.99
C ARG A 261 -4.86 -6.63 4.98
N ASN A 262 -3.95 -6.98 5.88
CA ASN A 262 -2.59 -6.44 5.96
C ASN A 262 -1.58 -7.49 5.51
N GLU A 263 -0.52 -7.04 4.86
CA GLU A 263 0.66 -7.83 4.56
C GLU A 263 1.86 -7.29 5.34
N LEU A 264 2.63 -8.19 5.96
CA LEU A 264 3.97 -7.87 6.45
C LEU A 264 4.98 -8.63 5.60
N PHE A 265 5.90 -7.92 4.91
CA PHE A 265 6.79 -8.56 3.95
C PHE A 265 8.21 -8.00 3.99
N PHE A 266 9.13 -8.74 3.39
CA PHE A 266 10.53 -8.35 3.20
C PHE A 266 11.12 -8.96 1.93
N GLY A 267 12.00 -8.19 1.29
CA GLY A 267 12.97 -8.67 0.31
C GLY A 267 12.55 -8.60 -1.16
N PRO A 268 11.78 -7.56 -1.60
CA PRO A 268 11.57 -7.36 -3.03
C PRO A 268 12.91 -7.00 -3.70
N TYR A 269 13.04 -7.34 -4.98
CA TYR A 269 14.15 -6.82 -5.77
C TYR A 269 13.92 -5.34 -6.10
N PRO A 270 14.98 -4.53 -6.25
CA PRO A 270 14.84 -3.15 -6.67
C PRO A 270 14.55 -3.07 -8.18
N THR A 271 13.72 -2.11 -8.57
CA THR A 271 13.57 -1.68 -9.96
C THR A 271 14.52 -0.51 -10.26
N PRO A 272 14.69 -0.11 -11.53
CA PRO A 272 15.45 1.10 -11.87
C PRO A 272 14.87 2.38 -11.27
N GLY A 273 13.61 2.38 -10.82
CA GLY A 273 12.88 3.56 -10.36
C GLY A 273 12.54 4.56 -11.48
N VAL A 274 12.75 4.16 -12.73
CA VAL A 274 12.42 4.91 -13.92
C VAL A 274 11.68 3.98 -14.88
N PRO A 275 10.41 4.24 -15.17
CA PRO A 275 9.60 3.43 -16.08
C PRO A 275 10.22 3.27 -17.48
N GLY A 276 9.93 2.17 -18.16
CA GLY A 276 10.35 1.89 -19.53
C GLY A 276 11.81 1.45 -19.72
N GLN A 277 12.56 1.25 -18.62
CA GLN A 277 13.99 0.86 -18.74
C GLN A 277 14.21 -0.65 -18.83
N VAL A 278 13.30 -1.45 -18.29
CA VAL A 278 13.40 -2.91 -18.32
C VAL A 278 12.05 -3.52 -18.71
N PRO A 279 12.02 -4.59 -19.51
CA PRO A 279 10.77 -5.28 -19.79
C PRO A 279 10.26 -5.98 -18.52
N PRO A 280 8.95 -6.14 -18.36
CA PRO A 280 8.38 -6.87 -17.24
C PRO A 280 8.73 -8.36 -17.28
N VAL A 281 8.76 -8.98 -16.11
CA VAL A 281 8.76 -10.45 -16.00
C VAL A 281 7.36 -10.96 -16.29
N GLU A 282 7.23 -11.89 -17.23
CA GLU A 282 5.95 -12.49 -17.60
C GLU A 282 5.76 -13.83 -16.89
N TRP A 283 4.58 -13.99 -16.27
CA TRP A 283 4.14 -15.23 -15.64
C TRP A 283 3.03 -15.87 -16.47
N GLU A 284 3.17 -17.13 -16.76
CA GLU A 284 2.07 -17.91 -17.35
C GLU A 284 1.06 -18.29 -16.26
N MET A 285 -0.23 -18.35 -16.61
CA MET A 285 -1.29 -18.73 -15.68
C MET A 285 -1.06 -20.09 -15.03
N ALA A 286 -0.42 -21.04 -15.75
CA ALA A 286 -0.07 -22.36 -15.22
C ALA A 286 0.96 -22.31 -14.06
N GLU A 287 1.78 -21.25 -14.02
CA GLU A 287 2.82 -21.03 -13.00
C GLU A 287 2.35 -20.11 -11.86
N PHE A 288 1.11 -19.62 -11.91
CA PHE A 288 0.62 -18.63 -10.96
C PHE A 288 0.62 -19.14 -9.52
N ALA A 289 0.33 -20.42 -9.29
CA ALA A 289 0.39 -21.02 -7.94
C ALA A 289 1.80 -20.84 -7.34
N ARG A 290 2.84 -21.14 -8.09
CA ARG A 290 4.24 -20.94 -7.69
C ARG A 290 4.59 -19.45 -7.59
N GLY A 291 4.00 -18.61 -8.42
CA GLY A 291 4.15 -17.17 -8.36
C GLY A 291 3.59 -16.57 -7.09
N ALA A 292 2.38 -16.98 -6.70
CA ALA A 292 1.70 -16.48 -5.51
C ALA A 292 2.17 -17.15 -4.21
N PHE A 293 2.35 -18.49 -4.20
CA PHE A 293 2.71 -19.28 -3.02
C PHE A 293 3.83 -20.27 -3.37
N TYR A 294 5.07 -19.77 -3.34
CA TYR A 294 6.25 -20.51 -3.82
C TYR A 294 6.53 -21.80 -3.04
N TYR A 295 6.29 -21.82 -1.73
CA TYR A 295 6.54 -23.00 -0.91
C TYR A 295 5.45 -24.04 -1.06
N GLU A 296 4.23 -23.60 -1.10
CA GLU A 296 3.02 -24.42 -1.14
C GLU A 296 2.74 -24.91 -2.57
N ASN A 297 3.02 -24.06 -3.57
CA ASN A 297 2.71 -24.25 -4.98
C ASN A 297 1.23 -24.62 -5.22
N GLU A 298 0.36 -23.99 -4.45
CA GLU A 298 -1.08 -24.16 -4.43
C GLU A 298 -1.76 -22.79 -4.34
N ILE A 299 -2.92 -22.63 -4.97
CA ILE A 299 -3.72 -21.41 -4.87
C ILE A 299 -4.69 -21.53 -3.69
N ASP A 300 -4.58 -20.58 -2.77
CA ASP A 300 -5.60 -20.34 -1.78
C ASP A 300 -6.74 -19.52 -2.37
N MET A 301 -7.90 -20.11 -2.53
CA MET A 301 -9.07 -19.45 -3.12
C MET A 301 -9.65 -18.37 -2.19
N ALA A 302 -9.55 -18.51 -0.87
CA ALA A 302 -9.96 -17.48 0.07
C ALA A 302 -9.09 -16.26 -0.09
N PHE A 303 -7.76 -16.43 -0.16
CA PHE A 303 -6.83 -15.36 -0.45
C PHE A 303 -7.16 -14.60 -1.74
N MET A 304 -7.55 -15.32 -2.80
CA MET A 304 -7.84 -14.73 -4.11
C MET A 304 -9.17 -13.98 -4.19
N THR A 305 -10.16 -14.37 -3.38
CA THR A 305 -11.55 -13.89 -3.52
C THR A 305 -12.01 -12.98 -2.39
N GLU A 306 -11.31 -12.94 -1.27
CA GLU A 306 -11.64 -12.06 -0.16
C GLU A 306 -11.16 -10.63 -0.46
N ILE A 307 -12.11 -9.74 -0.68
CA ILE A 307 -11.91 -8.34 -1.04
C ILE A 307 -12.68 -7.46 -0.05
N THR A 308 -12.04 -6.38 0.40
CA THR A 308 -12.63 -5.41 1.34
C THR A 308 -13.01 -4.11 0.64
#